data_0bc918fb5bdbf3328e87d17d9176776d
#
_entry.id   0bc918fb5bdbf3328e87d17d9176776d
#
_cell.length_a   1.000
_cell.length_b   1.000
_cell.length_c   1.000
_cell.angle_alpha   90.00
_cell.angle_beta   90.00
_cell.angle_gamma   90.00
#
_symmetry.space_group_name_H-M   'P 1'
#
loop_
_entity.id
_entity.type
_entity.pdbx_description
1 polymer ?
#
loop_
_entity_poly.entity_id
_entity_poly.type
_entity_poly.pdbx_seq_one_letter_code
_entity_poly.pdbx_strand_id
1 'polypeptide(L)'
;YTNLLPDLSCCNLLDNKDDPESCRMIFSTYPTMMNAIDERKNKYGEKLFSPGHFQLIICDEVHRSIYKKYQEIFEYFDACLLGLTATPKNTIHQSTYEFFDMKNNMPTDVYEYNEAVYQDHVLVPYHLIETSTKITDDGLTYEKLDEEEREQYEDEFCEDDGLVDHIPPEKINTYIFNRDTVDIMISDLMNHGIKHKNGNHVGKTIIFAQNK
;
A
#
# COMPACT_ATOMS: atom_id res chain seq x y z
N TYR A 1 7.77 -20.62 0.43
CA TYR A 1 8.42 -21.11 1.66
C TYR A 1 8.47 -22.63 1.69
N THR A 2 7.37 -23.34 1.41
CA THR A 2 7.31 -24.82 1.44
C THR A 2 8.38 -25.50 0.58
N ASN A 3 8.78 -24.90 -0.54
CA ASN A 3 9.85 -25.42 -1.40
C ASN A 3 11.27 -25.21 -0.84
N LEU A 4 11.43 -24.18 0.01
CA LEU A 4 12.73 -23.82 0.60
C LEU A 4 12.93 -24.46 1.98
N LEU A 5 11.82 -24.75 2.66
CA LEU A 5 11.78 -25.30 4.02
C LEU A 5 10.83 -26.50 4.08
N PRO A 6 11.13 -27.60 3.36
CA PRO A 6 10.21 -28.74 3.20
C PRO A 6 9.91 -29.47 4.51
N ASP A 7 10.80 -29.37 5.48
CA ASP A 7 10.68 -30.06 6.78
C ASP A 7 9.86 -29.26 7.81
N LEU A 8 9.43 -28.03 7.47
CA LEU A 8 8.58 -27.23 8.34
C LEU A 8 7.10 -27.48 8.05
N SER A 9 6.36 -27.90 9.08
CA SER A 9 4.90 -27.93 9.01
C SER A 9 4.36 -26.50 8.93
N CYS A 10 3.61 -26.22 7.87
CA CYS A 10 3.04 -24.91 7.60
C CYS A 10 1.52 -24.99 7.58
N CYS A 11 0.84 -23.98 8.11
CA CYS A 11 -0.59 -23.82 7.94
C CYS A 11 -0.96 -22.37 7.60
N ASN A 12 -2.09 -22.23 6.93
CA ASN A 12 -2.73 -20.95 6.68
C ASN A 12 -3.92 -20.79 7.62
N LEU A 13 -3.88 -19.80 8.48
CA LEU A 13 -4.90 -19.60 9.50
C LEU A 13 -6.29 -19.26 8.91
N LEU A 14 -6.35 -18.85 7.64
CA LEU A 14 -7.60 -18.59 6.91
C LEU A 14 -8.32 -19.88 6.52
N ASP A 15 -7.58 -20.95 6.21
CA ASP A 15 -8.16 -22.11 5.53
C ASP A 15 -8.84 -23.10 6.47
N ASN A 16 -8.63 -23.02 7.77
CA ASN A 16 -9.16 -23.92 8.82
C ASN A 16 -8.99 -25.43 8.52
N LYS A 17 -8.03 -25.80 7.66
CA LYS A 17 -7.81 -27.18 7.24
C LYS A 17 -6.87 -27.95 8.15
N ASP A 18 -5.88 -27.22 8.67
CA ASP A 18 -4.83 -27.74 9.49
C ASP A 18 -5.03 -27.29 10.94
N ASP A 19 -4.53 -28.09 11.89
CA ASP A 19 -4.50 -27.70 13.28
C ASP A 19 -3.34 -26.71 13.52
N PRO A 20 -3.63 -25.42 13.79
CA PRO A 20 -2.58 -24.41 13.96
C PRO A 20 -1.63 -24.71 15.13
N GLU A 21 -2.11 -25.43 16.17
CA GLU A 21 -1.27 -25.79 17.33
C GLU A 21 -0.17 -26.79 16.95
N SER A 22 -0.35 -27.56 15.88
CA SER A 22 0.60 -28.57 15.40
C SER A 22 1.61 -28.03 14.38
N CYS A 23 1.38 -26.82 13.84
CA CYS A 23 2.22 -26.23 12.81
C CYS A 23 3.34 -25.38 13.40
N ARG A 24 4.54 -25.50 12.82
CA ARG A 24 5.70 -24.71 13.21
C ARG A 24 5.75 -23.33 12.56
N MET A 25 5.12 -23.19 11.40
CA MET A 25 5.00 -21.93 10.68
C MET A 25 3.52 -21.66 10.37
N ILE A 26 3.06 -20.49 10.76
CA ILE A 26 1.67 -20.06 10.58
C ILE A 26 1.66 -18.81 9.70
N PHE A 27 0.89 -18.88 8.62
CA PHE A 27 0.59 -17.73 7.76
C PHE A 27 -0.77 -17.15 8.12
N SER A 28 -0.82 -15.84 8.29
CA SER A 28 -2.05 -15.13 8.62
C SER A 28 -2.07 -13.73 8.05
N THR A 29 -3.27 -13.20 7.84
CA THR A 29 -3.46 -11.75 7.69
C THR A 29 -3.61 -11.11 9.07
N TYR A 30 -3.35 -9.80 9.17
CA TYR A 30 -3.51 -9.08 10.44
C TYR A 30 -4.93 -9.21 11.03
N PRO A 31 -6.03 -9.02 10.24
CA PRO A 31 -7.38 -9.20 10.75
C PRO A 31 -7.64 -10.61 11.27
N THR A 32 -7.12 -11.63 10.58
CA THR A 32 -7.29 -13.03 10.98
C THR A 32 -6.56 -13.35 12.28
N MET A 33 -5.35 -12.80 12.46
CA MET A 33 -4.59 -12.98 13.69
C MET A 33 -5.25 -12.26 14.87
N MET A 34 -5.77 -11.04 14.67
CA MET A 34 -6.55 -10.35 15.71
C MET A 34 -7.73 -11.20 16.19
N ASN A 35 -8.53 -11.70 15.25
CA ASN A 35 -9.64 -12.58 15.60
C ASN A 35 -9.19 -13.86 16.30
N ALA A 36 -8.03 -14.42 15.94
CA ALA A 36 -7.48 -15.61 16.57
C ALA A 36 -7.05 -15.36 18.02
N ILE A 37 -6.54 -14.18 18.33
CA ILE A 37 -6.16 -13.79 19.69
C ILE A 37 -7.39 -13.54 20.56
N ASP A 38 -8.42 -12.90 20.01
CA ASP A 38 -9.58 -12.44 20.76
C ASP A 38 -10.63 -13.54 20.95
N GLU A 39 -10.99 -14.23 19.87
CA GLU A 39 -12.20 -15.07 19.83
C GLU A 39 -11.92 -16.57 19.68
N ARG A 40 -10.83 -16.94 18.98
CA ARG A 40 -10.59 -18.37 18.72
C ARG A 40 -10.11 -19.10 19.96
N LYS A 41 -10.69 -20.28 20.14
CA LYS A 41 -10.34 -21.19 21.24
C LYS A 41 -9.85 -22.51 20.67
N ASN A 42 -8.97 -23.14 21.41
CA ASN A 42 -8.52 -24.49 21.12
C ASN A 42 -9.60 -25.52 21.55
N LYS A 43 -9.35 -26.79 21.30
CA LYS A 43 -10.25 -27.92 21.67
C LYS A 43 -10.54 -28.04 23.14
N TYR A 44 -9.77 -27.38 24.00
CA TYR A 44 -9.96 -27.37 25.44
C TYR A 44 -10.71 -26.13 25.95
N GLY A 45 -11.08 -25.20 25.06
CA GLY A 45 -11.78 -23.97 25.40
C GLY A 45 -10.86 -22.84 25.86
N GLU A 46 -9.55 -23.00 25.76
CA GLU A 46 -8.54 -21.99 26.04
C GLU A 46 -8.27 -21.13 24.79
N LYS A 47 -7.54 -20.00 24.94
CA LYS A 47 -7.12 -19.21 23.78
C LYS A 47 -6.29 -20.07 22.81
N LEU A 48 -6.52 -19.88 21.50
CA LEU A 48 -5.83 -20.65 20.46
C LEU A 48 -4.30 -20.53 20.57
N PHE A 49 -3.82 -19.32 20.82
CA PHE A 49 -2.40 -19.04 21.01
C PHE A 49 -2.16 -18.40 22.38
N SER A 50 -1.16 -18.89 23.09
CA SER A 50 -0.65 -18.23 24.30
C SER A 50 0.32 -17.09 23.93
N PRO A 51 0.59 -16.14 24.82
CA PRO A 51 1.56 -15.07 24.57
C PRO A 51 2.95 -15.55 24.15
N GLY A 52 3.43 -16.66 24.69
CA GLY A 52 4.73 -17.27 24.36
C GLY A 52 4.66 -18.33 23.25
N HIS A 53 3.58 -18.37 22.45
CA HIS A 53 3.42 -19.40 21.42
C HIS A 53 4.43 -19.26 20.28
N PHE A 54 4.74 -18.04 19.87
CA PHE A 54 5.69 -17.76 18.79
C PHE A 54 7.03 -17.27 19.36
N GLN A 55 8.13 -17.71 18.76
CA GLN A 55 9.47 -17.19 19.03
C GLN A 55 9.86 -16.08 18.07
N LEU A 56 9.26 -16.06 16.87
CA LEU A 56 9.54 -15.09 15.82
C LEU A 56 8.25 -14.74 15.07
N ILE A 57 8.02 -13.46 14.88
CA ILE A 57 6.96 -12.92 14.03
C ILE A 57 7.61 -12.14 12.88
N ILE A 58 7.30 -12.54 11.65
CA ILE A 58 7.76 -11.85 10.44
C ILE A 58 6.59 -11.06 9.87
N CYS A 59 6.78 -9.75 9.76
CA CYS A 59 5.77 -8.81 9.27
C CYS A 59 6.17 -8.30 7.90
N ASP A 60 5.40 -8.66 6.89
CA ASP A 60 5.58 -8.12 5.54
C ASP A 60 4.78 -6.83 5.37
N GLU A 61 5.28 -5.91 4.52
CA GLU A 61 4.69 -4.58 4.27
C GLU A 61 4.38 -3.82 5.57
N VAL A 62 5.33 -3.87 6.48
CA VAL A 62 5.18 -3.38 7.85
C VAL A 62 4.76 -1.90 7.93
N HIS A 63 5.11 -1.08 6.93
CA HIS A 63 4.73 0.33 6.84
C HIS A 63 3.22 0.57 6.70
N ARG A 64 2.43 -0.45 6.30
CA ARG A 64 0.97 -0.32 6.09
C ARG A 64 0.15 -0.68 7.31
N SER A 65 0.65 -1.56 8.15
CA SER A 65 -0.20 -2.37 9.03
C SER A 65 0.01 -2.16 10.52
N ILE A 66 1.12 -1.55 10.92
CA ILE A 66 1.53 -1.50 12.33
C ILE A 66 0.72 -0.51 13.18
N TYR A 67 0.08 0.46 12.55
CA TYR A 67 -0.42 1.59 13.29
C TYR A 67 -1.82 1.40 13.85
N LYS A 68 -1.95 1.55 15.15
CA LYS A 68 -3.16 1.63 15.97
C LYS A 68 -4.03 0.37 16.02
N LYS A 69 -4.48 -0.17 14.89
CA LYS A 69 -5.48 -1.24 14.87
C LYS A 69 -4.89 -2.63 15.14
N TYR A 70 -3.64 -2.87 14.72
CA TYR A 70 -3.00 -4.19 14.81
C TYR A 70 -1.82 -4.23 15.78
N GLN A 71 -1.56 -3.15 16.48
CA GLN A 71 -0.49 -3.07 17.48
C GLN A 71 -0.69 -4.10 18.60
N GLU A 72 -1.94 -4.37 18.96
CA GLU A 72 -2.31 -5.36 19.97
C GLU A 72 -1.76 -6.76 19.68
N ILE A 73 -1.57 -7.15 18.40
CA ILE A 73 -0.95 -8.44 18.05
C ILE A 73 0.47 -8.51 18.59
N PHE A 74 1.22 -7.45 18.43
CA PHE A 74 2.63 -7.38 18.81
C PHE A 74 2.82 -7.19 20.31
N GLU A 75 1.87 -6.56 20.97
CA GLU A 75 1.83 -6.42 22.43
C GLU A 75 1.39 -7.73 23.11
N TYR A 76 0.59 -8.53 22.42
CA TYR A 76 0.11 -9.81 22.94
C TYR A 76 1.19 -10.88 22.97
N PHE A 77 2.01 -11.00 21.92
CA PHE A 77 3.02 -12.05 21.79
C PHE A 77 4.38 -11.61 22.31
N ASP A 78 4.97 -12.44 23.18
CA ASP A 78 6.36 -12.30 23.61
C ASP A 78 7.30 -12.99 22.61
N ALA A 79 7.58 -12.31 21.49
CA ALA A 79 8.31 -12.83 20.35
C ALA A 79 9.30 -11.80 19.77
N CYS A 80 10.36 -12.29 19.14
CA CYS A 80 11.20 -11.45 18.31
C CYS A 80 10.43 -10.97 17.08
N LEU A 81 10.59 -9.69 16.73
CA LEU A 81 9.91 -9.10 15.58
C LEU A 81 10.90 -8.85 14.44
N LEU A 82 10.54 -9.28 13.23
CA LEU A 82 11.24 -8.97 11.99
C LEU A 82 10.28 -8.25 11.03
N GLY A 83 10.57 -7.01 10.69
CA GLY A 83 9.79 -6.22 9.74
C GLY A 83 10.45 -6.17 8.37
N LEU A 84 9.67 -6.41 7.32
CA LEU A 84 10.07 -6.24 5.92
C LEU A 84 9.28 -5.09 5.31
N THR A 85 9.96 -4.17 4.65
CA THR A 85 9.32 -3.05 3.95
C THR A 85 10.22 -2.47 2.88
N ALA A 86 9.66 -2.12 1.73
CA ALA A 86 10.36 -1.34 0.71
C ALA A 86 10.37 0.16 1.02
N THR A 87 9.41 0.64 1.83
CA THR A 87 9.19 2.07 2.08
C THR A 87 8.93 2.32 3.56
N PRO A 88 9.96 2.33 4.41
CA PRO A 88 9.77 2.63 5.83
C PRO A 88 9.22 4.05 6.01
N LYS A 89 8.21 4.18 6.86
CA LYS A 89 7.63 5.49 7.20
C LYS A 89 8.43 6.15 8.31
N ASN A 90 8.70 7.43 8.13
CA ASN A 90 9.35 8.28 9.12
C ASN A 90 8.58 9.58 9.28
N THR A 91 7.32 9.50 9.74
CA THR A 91 6.49 10.66 10.04
C THR A 91 6.39 10.85 11.56
N ILE A 92 6.14 12.07 12.02
CA ILE A 92 6.09 12.45 13.44
C ILE A 92 5.14 11.57 14.28
N HIS A 93 4.12 11.00 13.67
CA HIS A 93 3.11 10.20 14.38
C HIS A 93 3.12 8.71 14.01
N GLN A 94 4.02 8.29 13.10
CA GLN A 94 4.02 6.93 12.55
C GLN A 94 5.42 6.55 12.11
N SER A 95 6.30 6.27 13.04
CA SER A 95 7.65 5.79 12.74
C SER A 95 7.73 4.28 12.79
N THR A 96 8.10 3.67 11.67
CA THR A 96 8.41 2.23 11.61
C THR A 96 9.60 1.90 12.50
N TYR A 97 10.55 2.80 12.58
CA TYR A 97 11.77 2.63 13.38
C TYR A 97 11.50 2.66 14.88
N GLU A 98 10.62 3.54 15.35
CA GLU A 98 10.20 3.58 16.75
C GLU A 98 9.49 2.31 17.18
N PHE A 99 8.63 1.78 16.30
CA PHE A 99 7.93 0.53 16.58
C PHE A 99 8.89 -0.65 16.81
N PHE A 100 9.99 -0.71 16.08
CA PHE A 100 11.02 -1.75 16.23
C PHE A 100 12.14 -1.35 17.23
N ASP A 101 11.97 -0.28 18.01
CA ASP A 101 12.98 0.26 18.94
C ASP A 101 14.35 0.48 18.26
N MET A 102 14.31 0.92 16.99
CA MET A 102 15.53 1.14 16.21
C MET A 102 16.07 2.53 16.43
N LYS A 103 17.29 2.60 16.95
CA LYS A 103 17.99 3.86 17.18
C LYS A 103 18.43 4.49 15.86
N ASN A 104 18.38 5.82 15.79
CA ASN A 104 18.87 6.62 14.66
C ASN A 104 18.08 6.43 13.34
N ASN A 105 16.88 5.89 13.38
CA ASN A 105 16.04 5.65 12.18
C ASN A 105 16.81 4.90 11.07
N MET A 106 17.60 3.91 11.45
CA MET A 106 18.34 3.07 10.51
C MET A 106 17.81 1.64 10.57
N PRO A 107 17.52 1.03 9.42
CA PRO A 107 17.14 -0.38 9.37
C PRO A 107 18.34 -1.26 9.73
N THR A 108 18.08 -2.49 10.16
CA THR A 108 19.11 -3.47 10.48
C THR A 108 19.89 -3.90 9.24
N ASP A 109 19.18 -4.01 8.11
CA ASP A 109 19.74 -4.38 6.81
C ASP A 109 18.98 -3.66 5.69
N VAL A 110 19.66 -3.36 4.58
CA VAL A 110 19.11 -2.65 3.43
C VAL A 110 19.57 -3.31 2.15
N TYR A 111 18.63 -3.59 1.27
CA TYR A 111 18.92 -4.00 -0.10
C TYR A 111 18.53 -2.86 -1.04
N GLU A 112 19.53 -2.12 -1.50
CA GLU A 112 19.35 -0.90 -2.25
C GLU A 112 18.89 -1.17 -3.70
N TYR A 113 18.04 -0.28 -4.21
CA TYR A 113 17.57 -0.35 -5.60
C TYR A 113 18.71 -0.41 -6.62
N ASN A 114 19.76 0.38 -6.42
CA ASN A 114 20.91 0.40 -7.32
C ASN A 114 21.68 -0.92 -7.31
N GLU A 115 21.79 -1.58 -6.18
CA GLU A 115 22.37 -2.92 -6.07
C GLU A 115 21.53 -3.93 -6.84
N ALA A 116 20.22 -3.95 -6.61
CA ALA A 116 19.29 -4.84 -7.27
C ALA A 116 19.25 -4.68 -8.80
N VAL A 117 19.41 -3.45 -9.31
CA VAL A 117 19.38 -3.16 -10.75
C VAL A 117 20.74 -3.38 -11.41
N TYR A 118 21.82 -2.82 -10.84
CA TYR A 118 23.10 -2.71 -11.56
C TYR A 118 24.12 -3.76 -11.16
N GLN A 119 23.98 -4.38 -9.98
CA GLN A 119 24.89 -5.42 -9.52
C GLN A 119 24.27 -6.81 -9.72
N ASP A 120 23.10 -7.04 -9.12
CA ASP A 120 22.47 -8.35 -9.09
C ASP A 120 21.55 -8.61 -10.30
N HIS A 121 21.15 -7.58 -11.02
CA HIS A 121 20.25 -7.64 -12.18
C HIS A 121 18.91 -8.35 -11.91
N VAL A 122 18.40 -8.26 -10.68
CA VAL A 122 17.10 -8.83 -10.29
C VAL A 122 15.95 -7.84 -10.50
N LEU A 123 16.26 -6.55 -10.62
CA LEU A 123 15.34 -5.51 -11.06
C LEU A 123 15.80 -4.87 -12.36
N VAL A 124 14.89 -4.21 -13.03
CA VAL A 124 15.18 -3.41 -14.24
C VAL A 124 15.10 -1.92 -13.90
N PRO A 125 15.91 -1.06 -14.56
CA PRO A 125 15.77 0.38 -14.37
C PRO A 125 14.40 0.85 -14.87
N TYR A 126 13.81 1.81 -14.18
CA TYR A 126 12.56 2.46 -14.61
C TYR A 126 12.85 3.78 -15.32
N HIS A 127 11.92 4.18 -16.16
CA HIS A 127 11.87 5.52 -16.73
C HIS A 127 10.65 6.22 -16.15
N LEU A 128 10.87 7.34 -15.48
CA LEU A 128 9.81 8.22 -15.03
C LEU A 128 9.47 9.18 -16.18
N ILE A 129 8.21 9.21 -16.57
CA ILE A 129 7.65 10.20 -17.49
C ILE A 129 6.59 10.95 -16.70
N GLU A 130 6.80 12.24 -16.51
CA GLU A 130 5.83 13.12 -15.88
C GLU A 130 5.07 13.86 -16.97
N THR A 131 3.76 13.69 -16.99
CA THR A 131 2.87 14.41 -17.90
C THR A 131 2.01 15.33 -17.05
N SER A 132 2.08 16.62 -17.32
CA SER A 132 1.22 17.62 -16.70
C SER A 132 0.19 18.15 -17.70
N THR A 133 -0.93 18.63 -17.19
CA THR A 133 -1.92 19.35 -17.96
C THR A 133 -1.97 20.81 -17.47
N LYS A 134 -2.51 21.71 -18.27
CA LYS A 134 -2.66 23.11 -17.83
C LYS A 134 -3.45 23.22 -16.53
N ILE A 135 -4.42 22.34 -16.33
CA ILE A 135 -5.23 22.27 -15.12
C ILE A 135 -4.38 21.84 -13.91
N THR A 136 -3.50 20.86 -14.10
CA THR A 136 -2.62 20.38 -13.01
C THR A 136 -1.50 21.39 -12.70
N ASP A 137 -1.13 22.25 -13.63
CA ASP A 137 -0.08 23.25 -13.43
C ASP A 137 -0.62 24.59 -12.91
N ASP A 138 -1.72 25.08 -13.49
CA ASP A 138 -2.26 26.42 -13.23
C ASP A 138 -3.43 26.42 -12.25
N GLY A 139 -4.00 25.25 -11.92
CA GLY A 139 -5.26 25.19 -11.20
C GLY A 139 -6.48 25.37 -12.10
N LEU A 140 -7.65 25.41 -11.48
CA LEU A 140 -8.93 25.57 -12.16
C LEU A 140 -9.51 26.95 -11.84
N THR A 141 -9.86 27.70 -12.87
CA THR A 141 -10.48 29.03 -12.75
C THR A 141 -11.86 28.97 -13.36
N TYR A 142 -12.90 29.31 -12.61
CA TYR A 142 -14.30 29.24 -13.03
C TYR A 142 -14.59 29.93 -14.41
N GLU A 143 -13.96 31.05 -14.67
CA GLU A 143 -14.15 31.79 -15.94
C GLU A 143 -13.66 31.02 -17.18
N LYS A 144 -12.75 30.06 -17.01
CA LYS A 144 -12.14 29.30 -18.11
C LYS A 144 -12.86 27.97 -18.39
N LEU A 145 -13.89 27.62 -17.61
CA LEU A 145 -14.68 26.42 -17.77
C LEU A 145 -15.76 26.58 -18.84
N ASP A 146 -16.08 25.49 -19.53
CA ASP A 146 -17.25 25.45 -20.40
C ASP A 146 -18.57 25.33 -19.60
N GLU A 147 -19.72 25.28 -20.28
CA GLU A 147 -21.02 25.27 -19.61
C GLU A 147 -21.28 24.02 -18.81
N GLU A 148 -20.84 22.83 -19.30
CA GLU A 148 -21.00 21.53 -18.57
C GLU A 148 -20.06 21.46 -17.39
N GLU A 149 -18.84 21.95 -17.53
CA GLU A 149 -17.86 22.01 -16.47
C GLU A 149 -18.26 23.01 -15.37
N ARG A 150 -18.94 24.11 -15.72
CA ARG A 150 -19.45 25.09 -14.73
C ARG A 150 -20.59 24.51 -13.89
N GLU A 151 -21.50 23.77 -14.47
CA GLU A 151 -22.56 23.09 -13.70
C GLU A 151 -21.96 22.12 -12.67
N GLN A 152 -20.97 21.33 -13.07
CA GLN A 152 -20.28 20.41 -12.14
C GLN A 152 -19.48 21.16 -11.07
N TYR A 153 -18.85 22.28 -11.45
CA TYR A 153 -18.11 23.11 -10.53
C TYR A 153 -19.02 23.75 -9.48
N GLU A 154 -20.17 24.25 -9.89
CA GLU A 154 -21.18 24.84 -9.01
C GLU A 154 -21.78 23.82 -8.05
N ASP A 155 -22.04 22.62 -8.52
CA ASP A 155 -22.57 21.52 -7.68
C ASP A 155 -21.58 21.05 -6.60
N GLU A 156 -20.28 21.09 -6.88
CA GLU A 156 -19.25 20.60 -5.95
C GLU A 156 -18.63 21.69 -5.07
N PHE A 157 -18.60 22.94 -5.53
CA PHE A 157 -17.84 24.04 -4.90
C PHE A 157 -18.68 25.26 -4.53
N CYS A 158 -20.00 25.18 -4.61
CA CYS A 158 -20.89 26.19 -4.07
C CYS A 158 -21.03 25.97 -2.56
N GLU A 159 -20.22 26.65 -1.76
CA GLU A 159 -20.37 26.71 -0.30
C GLU A 159 -21.37 27.83 0.07
N ASP A 160 -21.87 27.81 1.29
CA ASP A 160 -22.82 28.80 1.84
C ASP A 160 -22.32 30.26 1.72
N ASP A 161 -21.01 30.47 1.50
CA ASP A 161 -20.36 31.80 1.37
C ASP A 161 -20.14 32.25 -0.09
N GLY A 162 -20.54 31.49 -1.10
CA GLY A 162 -20.44 31.82 -2.52
C GLY A 162 -19.50 30.93 -3.35
N LEU A 163 -19.43 31.24 -4.63
CA LEU A 163 -18.64 30.50 -5.61
C LEU A 163 -17.14 30.77 -5.41
N VAL A 164 -16.34 29.73 -5.37
CA VAL A 164 -14.87 29.85 -5.29
C VAL A 164 -14.31 30.12 -6.70
N ASP A 165 -13.76 31.29 -6.96
CA ASP A 165 -13.28 31.71 -8.30
C ASP A 165 -12.09 30.88 -8.81
N HIS A 166 -11.29 30.30 -7.91
CA HIS A 166 -10.07 29.59 -8.28
C HIS A 166 -9.75 28.45 -7.31
N ILE A 167 -9.50 27.27 -7.87
CA ILE A 167 -9.02 26.09 -7.14
C ILE A 167 -7.55 25.86 -7.46
N PRO A 168 -6.66 25.89 -6.46
CA PRO A 168 -5.24 25.68 -6.68
C PRO A 168 -4.93 24.22 -7.05
N PRO A 169 -3.81 23.95 -7.75
CA PRO A 169 -3.43 22.62 -8.25
C PRO A 169 -3.47 21.51 -7.19
N GLU A 170 -3.10 21.82 -5.95
CA GLU A 170 -3.04 20.84 -4.85
C GLU A 170 -4.43 20.31 -4.45
N LYS A 171 -5.48 21.08 -4.70
CA LYS A 171 -6.87 20.71 -4.39
C LYS A 171 -7.59 20.01 -5.55
N ILE A 172 -7.11 20.14 -6.78
CA ILE A 172 -7.75 19.58 -7.98
C ILE A 172 -7.87 18.06 -7.91
N ASN A 173 -6.81 17.37 -7.54
CA ASN A 173 -6.81 15.92 -7.42
C ASN A 173 -7.74 15.36 -6.35
N THR A 174 -8.26 16.21 -5.48
CA THR A 174 -9.18 15.82 -4.40
C THR A 174 -10.64 15.91 -4.85
N TYR A 175 -10.96 16.79 -5.80
CA TYR A 175 -12.34 17.18 -6.05
C TYR A 175 -12.81 17.08 -7.51
N ILE A 176 -11.93 17.05 -8.52
CA ILE A 176 -12.34 17.12 -9.93
C ILE A 176 -11.84 15.94 -10.74
N PHE A 177 -12.78 15.13 -11.22
CA PHE A 177 -12.56 14.16 -12.29
C PHE A 177 -12.89 14.83 -13.62
N ASN A 178 -11.93 15.57 -14.18
CA ASN A 178 -12.09 16.10 -15.51
C ASN A 178 -11.87 14.97 -16.54
N ARG A 179 -12.92 14.64 -17.29
CA ARG A 179 -12.90 13.63 -18.35
C ARG A 179 -11.77 13.89 -19.35
N ASP A 180 -11.56 15.15 -19.70
CA ASP A 180 -10.52 15.55 -20.64
C ASP A 180 -9.11 15.26 -20.12
N THR A 181 -8.87 15.46 -18.84
CA THR A 181 -7.59 15.10 -18.21
C THR A 181 -7.34 13.59 -18.27
N VAL A 182 -8.36 12.78 -18.00
CA VAL A 182 -8.29 11.31 -18.09
C VAL A 182 -8.04 10.88 -19.53
N ASP A 183 -8.73 11.47 -20.49
CA ASP A 183 -8.58 11.17 -21.92
C ASP A 183 -7.17 11.54 -22.41
N ILE A 184 -6.63 12.68 -21.96
CA ILE A 184 -5.23 13.08 -22.25
C ILE A 184 -4.25 12.06 -21.67
N MET A 185 -4.41 11.66 -20.41
CA MET A 185 -3.54 10.68 -19.74
C MET A 185 -3.57 9.32 -20.44
N ILE A 186 -4.77 8.84 -20.81
CA ILE A 186 -4.93 7.59 -21.53
C ILE A 186 -4.32 7.69 -22.94
N SER A 187 -4.54 8.82 -23.63
CA SER A 187 -3.95 9.07 -24.96
C SER A 187 -2.43 9.11 -24.89
N ASP A 188 -1.87 9.74 -23.87
CA ASP A 188 -0.41 9.75 -23.65
C ASP A 188 0.13 8.36 -23.39
N LEU A 189 -0.52 7.58 -22.53
CA LEU A 189 -0.18 6.17 -22.31
C LEU A 189 -0.25 5.34 -23.60
N MET A 190 -1.31 5.56 -24.40
CA MET A 190 -1.49 4.83 -25.66
C MET A 190 -0.44 5.22 -26.72
N ASN A 191 0.04 6.45 -26.71
CA ASN A 191 1.02 6.94 -27.67
C ASN A 191 2.46 6.63 -27.24
N HIS A 192 2.80 6.86 -25.99
CA HIS A 192 4.16 6.84 -25.46
C HIS A 192 4.45 5.62 -24.56
N GLY A 193 3.43 4.91 -24.11
CA GLY A 193 3.61 3.72 -23.29
C GLY A 193 4.41 2.61 -24.00
N ILE A 194 5.12 1.80 -23.23
CA ILE A 194 5.90 0.67 -23.75
C ILE A 194 5.00 -0.27 -24.54
N LYS A 195 5.35 -0.54 -25.78
CA LYS A 195 4.56 -1.40 -26.66
C LYS A 195 4.95 -2.88 -26.51
N HIS A 196 3.98 -3.75 -26.71
CA HIS A 196 4.24 -5.18 -26.88
C HIS A 196 5.12 -5.43 -28.10
N LYS A 197 5.81 -6.58 -28.14
CA LYS A 197 6.75 -6.95 -29.24
C LYS A 197 6.20 -6.74 -30.65
N ASN A 198 4.89 -6.81 -30.84
CA ASN A 198 4.22 -6.59 -32.14
C ASN A 198 3.91 -5.11 -32.45
N GLY A 199 4.21 -4.19 -31.55
CA GLY A 199 4.03 -2.75 -31.74
C GLY A 199 2.59 -2.21 -31.69
N ASN A 200 1.58 -3.07 -31.78
CA ASN A 200 0.19 -2.68 -31.95
C ASN A 200 -0.57 -2.40 -30.63
N HIS A 201 -0.04 -2.87 -29.51
CA HIS A 201 -0.72 -2.75 -28.21
C HIS A 201 0.27 -2.29 -27.15
N VAL A 202 -0.23 -1.54 -26.19
CA VAL A 202 0.52 -1.18 -24.97
C VAL A 202 0.85 -2.47 -24.21
N GLY A 203 2.04 -2.54 -23.64
CA GLY A 203 2.49 -3.66 -22.82
C GLY A 203 1.63 -3.86 -21.59
N LYS A 204 1.97 -4.83 -20.75
CA LYS A 204 1.27 -5.02 -19.47
C LYS A 204 1.35 -3.74 -18.64
N THR A 205 0.21 -3.17 -18.35
CA THR A 205 0.07 -1.87 -17.69
C THR A 205 -0.77 -2.02 -16.43
N ILE A 206 -0.39 -1.31 -15.38
CA ILE A 206 -1.19 -1.13 -14.18
C ILE A 206 -1.55 0.36 -14.10
N ILE A 207 -2.83 0.65 -13.99
CA ILE A 207 -3.32 2.01 -13.81
C ILE A 207 -3.85 2.12 -12.38
N PHE A 208 -3.32 3.10 -11.64
CA PHE A 208 -3.81 3.46 -10.32
C PHE A 208 -4.72 4.67 -10.48
N ALA A 209 -5.97 4.52 -10.08
CA ALA A 209 -6.96 5.58 -10.08
C ALA A 209 -7.50 5.78 -8.65
N GLN A 210 -7.95 6.98 -8.36
CA GLN A 210 -8.48 7.31 -7.03
C GLN A 210 -9.85 6.66 -6.80
N ASN A 211 -10.67 6.58 -7.84
CA ASN A 211 -12.00 5.97 -7.82
C ASN A 211 -12.19 5.00 -9.01
N LYS A 212 -13.27 4.21 -8.95
CA LYS A 212 -13.67 3.28 -10.04
C LYS A 212 -14.43 4.02 -11.10
#